data_01ceb87391b2ca875d054ebe5e4418ac
#
_entry.id   01ceb87391b2ca875d054ebe5e4418ac
#
_cell.length_a   1.000
_cell.length_b   1.000
_cell.length_c   1.000
_cell.angle_alpha   90.00
_cell.angle_beta   90.00
_cell.angle_gamma   90.00
#
_symmetry.space_group_name_H-M   'P 1'
#
loop_
_entity.id
_entity.type
_entity.pdbx_description
1 polymer ?
#
loop_
_entity_poly.entity_id
_entity_poly.type
_entity_poly.pdbx_seq_one_letter_code
_entity_poly.pdbx_strand_id
1 'polypeptide(L)'
;MSDASLSFTEGPLFRRLLAFALPLMAVNLLQYVYQAVDMVVVGQVVGPVGLVSISNATNAAYIVNAFVIGLTAGGGVVVARFVGARDVAGQRRAYAATLAVALAGSAAIAVLGVALARPAFTANAVPAASLEGAVGYTVVLCCGCAGPFLMNAAAAFLKAQGDARTPLQLVGVSALVNVALDLVLVGPAGLGVVGAAWATVVAQSVAAVGALVVVRRRFPGGRLAGAFSRSGDVPVGASVIEVLRVGVPSAVQTAVVNLSYALVTGLLNRYGTDVAAAAGVGLQISTIAGLPCWAIGQAITTAAAQNAGAGELRRARDVARIGATFNVSVIVGVQIAVQLLAPALVVAYGLTEPLTMDTAVLYLRITCSVNGLFYAAMYSFDSFALGAGTPRLVLANSLIDAFVVRFGLAFLLSGVLGFGYVGIFVAQAASPVMPALIGALYLRHWTRTRDV
;
A
#
# COMPACT_ATOMS: atom_id res chain seq x y z
N MET A 1 3.19 29.05 -8.79
CA MET A 1 2.74 27.63 -8.85
C MET A 1 3.56 26.99 -9.96
N SER A 2 4.39 25.98 -9.64
CA SER A 2 5.19 25.30 -10.68
C SER A 2 4.28 24.46 -11.56
N ASP A 3 4.59 24.36 -12.87
CA ASP A 3 3.86 23.58 -13.91
C ASP A 3 3.63 22.08 -13.59
N ALA A 4 4.09 21.62 -12.45
CA ALA A 4 4.04 20.19 -12.05
C ALA A 4 2.84 19.81 -11.17
N SER A 5 2.05 20.77 -10.62
CA SER A 5 0.95 20.47 -9.71
C SER A 5 -0.40 20.50 -10.42
N LEU A 6 -1.12 19.38 -10.37
CA LEU A 6 -2.46 19.22 -10.95
C LEU A 6 -3.52 19.58 -9.89
N SER A 7 -4.31 20.63 -10.13
CA SER A 7 -5.50 20.90 -9.33
C SER A 7 -6.65 20.01 -9.80
N PHE A 8 -7.31 19.26 -8.92
CA PHE A 8 -8.47 18.44 -9.28
C PHE A 8 -9.80 19.20 -9.19
N THR A 9 -9.79 20.42 -8.70
CA THR A 9 -11.00 21.25 -8.58
C THR A 9 -11.40 21.90 -9.89
N GLU A 10 -10.54 21.86 -10.94
CA GLU A 10 -10.79 22.50 -12.24
C GLU A 10 -10.50 21.53 -13.40
N GLY A 11 -10.91 21.85 -14.62
CA GLY A 11 -10.59 21.13 -15.88
C GLY A 11 -11.13 19.68 -16.00
N PRO A 12 -10.76 18.93 -17.04
CA PRO A 12 -11.31 17.60 -17.35
C PRO A 12 -10.79 16.54 -16.37
N LEU A 13 -11.68 15.94 -15.59
CA LEU A 13 -11.36 15.00 -14.50
C LEU A 13 -10.61 13.76 -14.99
N PHE A 14 -11.10 13.11 -16.05
CA PHE A 14 -10.48 11.89 -16.57
C PHE A 14 -9.01 12.10 -16.93
N ARG A 15 -8.70 13.16 -17.69
CA ARG A 15 -7.33 13.46 -18.12
C ARG A 15 -6.41 13.73 -16.92
N ARG A 16 -6.95 14.41 -15.89
CA ARG A 16 -6.18 14.71 -14.65
C ARG A 16 -5.95 13.46 -13.80
N LEU A 17 -6.97 12.62 -13.65
CA LEU A 17 -6.83 11.33 -12.96
C LEU A 17 -5.81 10.44 -13.65
N LEU A 18 -5.86 10.33 -14.99
CA LEU A 18 -4.89 9.57 -15.77
C LEU A 18 -3.46 10.12 -15.61
N ALA A 19 -3.28 11.44 -15.79
CA ALA A 19 -1.97 12.08 -15.68
C ALA A 19 -1.34 11.95 -14.28
N PHE A 20 -2.17 11.84 -13.25
CA PHE A 20 -1.73 11.64 -11.87
C PHE A 20 -1.50 10.17 -11.53
N ALA A 21 -2.37 9.27 -12.04
CA ALA A 21 -2.26 7.84 -11.77
C ALA A 21 -1.04 7.20 -12.45
N LEU A 22 -0.67 7.60 -13.68
CA LEU A 22 0.46 7.02 -14.41
C LEU A 22 1.79 7.09 -13.65
N PRO A 23 2.25 8.24 -13.12
CA PRO A 23 3.45 8.27 -12.29
C PRO A 23 3.33 7.42 -11.02
N LEU A 24 2.14 7.33 -10.40
CA LEU A 24 1.93 6.48 -9.22
C LEU A 24 1.99 5.00 -9.55
N MET A 25 1.51 4.59 -10.74
CA MET A 25 1.69 3.22 -11.24
C MET A 25 3.18 2.88 -11.38
N ALA A 26 3.95 3.82 -11.95
CA ALA A 26 5.40 3.66 -12.07
C ALA A 26 6.09 3.59 -10.70
N VAL A 27 5.66 4.37 -9.69
CA VAL A 27 6.14 4.26 -8.30
C VAL A 27 5.92 2.86 -7.75
N ASN A 28 4.68 2.34 -7.85
CA ASN A 28 4.34 1.02 -7.34
C ASN A 28 5.15 -0.08 -8.04
N LEU A 29 5.27 -0.03 -9.37
CA LEU A 29 6.04 -0.99 -10.13
C LEU A 29 7.53 -0.96 -9.76
N LEU A 30 8.11 0.23 -9.64
CA LEU A 30 9.51 0.41 -9.27
C LEU A 30 9.81 -0.13 -7.87
N GLN A 31 8.87 0.06 -6.91
CA GLN A 31 8.97 -0.53 -5.58
C GLN A 31 8.97 -2.06 -5.62
N TYR A 32 8.14 -2.65 -6.46
CA TYR A 32 8.12 -4.11 -6.66
C TYR A 32 9.43 -4.63 -7.26
N VAL A 33 9.95 -3.92 -8.25
CA VAL A 33 11.21 -4.30 -8.93
C VAL A 33 12.40 -4.27 -7.98
N TYR A 34 12.58 -3.20 -7.20
CA TYR A 34 13.73 -3.17 -6.29
C TYR A 34 13.62 -4.20 -5.17
N GLN A 35 12.41 -4.49 -4.64
CA GLN A 35 12.24 -5.58 -3.67
C GLN A 35 12.60 -6.95 -4.25
N ALA A 36 12.29 -7.19 -5.53
CA ALA A 36 12.71 -8.40 -6.20
C ALA A 36 14.23 -8.47 -6.37
N VAL A 37 14.88 -7.34 -6.67
CA VAL A 37 16.35 -7.26 -6.77
C VAL A 37 17.00 -7.57 -5.41
N ASP A 38 16.51 -7.01 -4.29
CA ASP A 38 17.01 -7.32 -2.94
C ASP A 38 16.99 -8.84 -2.69
N MET A 39 15.87 -9.50 -3.01
CA MET A 39 15.75 -10.96 -2.84
C MET A 39 16.74 -11.74 -3.72
N VAL A 40 16.95 -11.31 -4.96
CA VAL A 40 17.90 -11.94 -5.88
C VAL A 40 19.33 -11.77 -5.38
N VAL A 41 19.72 -10.57 -4.96
CA VAL A 41 21.08 -10.30 -4.45
C VAL A 41 21.35 -11.14 -3.21
N VAL A 42 20.43 -11.15 -2.23
CA VAL A 42 20.59 -11.97 -1.01
C VAL A 42 20.61 -13.46 -1.34
N GLY A 43 19.77 -13.91 -2.27
CA GLY A 43 19.72 -15.31 -2.68
C GLY A 43 21.02 -15.79 -3.34
N GLN A 44 21.62 -14.98 -4.19
CA GLN A 44 22.87 -15.31 -4.87
C GLN A 44 24.11 -15.25 -3.96
N VAL A 45 24.14 -14.29 -3.03
CA VAL A 45 25.32 -14.03 -2.18
C VAL A 45 25.28 -14.84 -0.89
N VAL A 46 24.13 -14.89 -0.22
CA VAL A 46 23.98 -15.57 1.10
C VAL A 46 23.43 -16.98 0.96
N GLY A 47 22.74 -17.26 -0.15
CA GLY A 47 22.16 -18.56 -0.46
C GLY A 47 20.83 -18.83 0.28
N PRO A 48 20.42 -20.13 0.40
CA PRO A 48 19.09 -20.51 0.89
C PRO A 48 18.78 -20.02 2.31
N VAL A 49 19.75 -20.01 3.21
CA VAL A 49 19.60 -19.51 4.59
C VAL A 49 19.24 -18.03 4.60
N GLY A 50 19.89 -17.24 3.73
CA GLY A 50 19.57 -15.82 3.57
C GLY A 50 18.17 -15.58 3.02
N LEU A 51 17.74 -16.37 2.04
CA LEU A 51 16.39 -16.31 1.49
C LEU A 51 15.31 -16.60 2.53
N VAL A 52 15.51 -17.61 3.38
CA VAL A 52 14.60 -17.94 4.50
C VAL A 52 14.58 -16.80 5.51
N SER A 53 15.72 -16.21 5.82
CA SER A 53 15.83 -15.08 6.76
C SER A 53 15.05 -13.86 6.25
N ILE A 54 15.29 -13.43 4.99
CA ILE A 54 14.62 -12.25 4.41
C ILE A 54 13.13 -12.49 4.18
N SER A 55 12.74 -13.69 3.80
CA SER A 55 11.32 -14.05 3.61
C SER A 55 10.52 -13.92 4.91
N ASN A 56 11.05 -14.43 6.02
CA ASN A 56 10.42 -14.27 7.34
C ASN A 56 10.40 -12.82 7.79
N ALA A 57 11.50 -12.09 7.61
CA ALA A 57 11.60 -10.68 7.94
C ALA A 57 10.66 -9.79 7.10
N THR A 58 10.43 -10.14 5.83
CA THR A 58 9.51 -9.42 4.95
C THR A 58 8.08 -9.46 5.47
N ASN A 59 7.64 -10.58 6.07
CA ASN A 59 6.32 -10.65 6.70
C ASN A 59 6.19 -9.65 7.86
N ALA A 60 7.22 -9.48 8.68
CA ALA A 60 7.25 -8.45 9.74
C ALA A 60 7.30 -7.03 9.12
N ALA A 61 8.07 -6.85 8.05
CA ALA A 61 8.15 -5.58 7.34
C ALA A 61 6.80 -5.15 6.74
N TYR A 62 5.95 -6.07 6.28
CA TYR A 62 4.59 -5.74 5.81
C TYR A 62 3.72 -5.13 6.91
N ILE A 63 3.84 -5.59 8.15
CA ILE A 63 3.12 -5.00 9.29
C ILE A 63 3.62 -3.57 9.54
N VAL A 64 4.94 -3.37 9.58
CA VAL A 64 5.54 -2.03 9.73
C VAL A 64 5.06 -1.10 8.61
N ASN A 65 5.15 -1.56 7.36
CA ASN A 65 4.72 -0.78 6.19
C ASN A 65 3.22 -0.43 6.22
N ALA A 66 2.35 -1.32 6.75
CA ALA A 66 0.93 -1.03 6.91
C ALA A 66 0.71 0.23 7.78
N PHE A 67 1.45 0.34 8.89
CA PHE A 67 1.40 1.52 9.75
C PHE A 67 2.00 2.76 9.08
N VAL A 68 3.17 2.62 8.42
CA VAL A 68 3.81 3.72 7.67
C VAL A 68 2.85 4.29 6.63
N ILE A 69 2.30 3.44 5.77
CA ILE A 69 1.43 3.85 4.66
C ILE A 69 0.11 4.39 5.20
N GLY A 70 -0.53 3.70 6.14
CA GLY A 70 -1.84 4.09 6.66
C GLY A 70 -1.83 5.43 7.39
N LEU A 71 -0.87 5.63 8.32
CA LEU A 71 -0.76 6.87 9.09
C LEU A 71 -0.44 8.07 8.17
N THR A 72 0.50 7.90 7.24
CA THR A 72 0.90 8.99 6.34
C THR A 72 -0.16 9.28 5.26
N ALA A 73 -0.89 8.26 4.79
CA ALA A 73 -2.03 8.46 3.88
C ALA A 73 -3.14 9.29 4.53
N GLY A 74 -3.42 9.05 5.82
CA GLY A 74 -4.35 9.89 6.58
C GLY A 74 -3.95 11.36 6.58
N GLY A 75 -2.68 11.64 6.83
CA GLY A 75 -2.14 13.00 6.72
C GLY A 75 -2.31 13.60 5.32
N GLY A 76 -2.05 12.81 4.28
CA GLY A 76 -2.23 13.22 2.89
C GLY A 76 -3.68 13.62 2.56
N VAL A 77 -4.67 12.88 3.06
CA VAL A 77 -6.10 13.20 2.89
C VAL A 77 -6.45 14.52 3.57
N VAL A 78 -5.97 14.73 4.80
CA VAL A 78 -6.22 15.98 5.54
C VAL A 78 -5.58 17.17 4.81
N VAL A 79 -4.33 17.04 4.37
CA VAL A 79 -3.67 18.08 3.56
C VAL A 79 -4.43 18.35 2.26
N ALA A 80 -4.87 17.30 1.54
CA ALA A 80 -5.60 17.46 0.28
C ALA A 80 -6.91 18.25 0.43
N ARG A 81 -7.61 18.11 1.56
CA ARG A 81 -8.79 18.92 1.88
C ARG A 81 -8.44 20.40 2.04
N PHE A 82 -7.38 20.71 2.78
CA PHE A 82 -6.91 22.09 2.92
C PHE A 82 -6.37 22.68 1.61
N VAL A 83 -5.83 21.82 0.71
CA VAL A 83 -5.47 22.24 -0.65
C VAL A 83 -6.72 22.64 -1.43
N GLY A 84 -7.78 21.84 -1.38
CA GLY A 84 -9.07 22.16 -1.99
C GLY A 84 -9.69 23.45 -1.43
N ALA A 85 -9.66 23.61 -0.12
CA ALA A 85 -10.14 24.81 0.57
C ALA A 85 -9.25 26.06 0.34
N ARG A 86 -8.11 25.91 -0.33
CA ARG A 86 -7.08 26.97 -0.53
C ARG A 86 -6.53 27.54 0.80
N ASP A 87 -6.66 26.79 1.89
CA ASP A 87 -6.13 27.15 3.21
C ASP A 87 -4.66 26.72 3.37
N VAL A 88 -3.74 27.61 3.05
CA VAL A 88 -2.29 27.37 3.14
C VAL A 88 -1.84 27.15 4.60
N ALA A 89 -2.48 27.81 5.55
CA ALA A 89 -2.14 27.65 6.97
C ALA A 89 -2.55 26.26 7.47
N GLY A 90 -3.76 25.80 7.09
CA GLY A 90 -4.24 24.43 7.35
C GLY A 90 -3.35 23.36 6.73
N GLN A 91 -2.90 23.55 5.47
CA GLN A 91 -1.97 22.62 4.82
C GLN A 91 -0.68 22.46 5.62
N ARG A 92 -0.10 23.57 6.11
CA ARG A 92 1.14 23.56 6.92
C ARG A 92 0.94 22.85 8.25
N ARG A 93 -0.16 23.17 8.97
CA ARG A 93 -0.49 22.52 10.24
C ARG A 93 -0.70 21.02 10.06
N ALA A 94 -1.47 20.60 9.04
CA ALA A 94 -1.71 19.20 8.75
C ALA A 94 -0.43 18.46 8.35
N TYR A 95 0.47 19.10 7.59
CA TYR A 95 1.76 18.49 7.26
C TYR A 95 2.67 18.35 8.48
N ALA A 96 2.78 19.39 9.32
CA ALA A 96 3.54 19.30 10.57
C ALA A 96 3.00 18.23 11.50
N ALA A 97 1.67 18.12 11.62
CA ALA A 97 1.01 17.05 12.37
C ALA A 97 1.34 15.66 11.78
N THR A 98 1.34 15.53 10.46
CA THR A 98 1.71 14.27 9.78
C THR A 98 3.15 13.88 10.07
N LEU A 99 4.09 14.83 10.05
CA LEU A 99 5.48 14.59 10.41
C LEU A 99 5.63 14.20 11.88
N ALA A 100 4.90 14.85 12.80
CA ALA A 100 4.93 14.51 14.22
C ALA A 100 4.39 13.08 14.46
N VAL A 101 3.27 12.72 13.81
CA VAL A 101 2.71 11.36 13.86
C VAL A 101 3.68 10.34 13.25
N ALA A 102 4.34 10.69 12.14
CA ALA A 102 5.35 9.85 11.49
C ALA A 102 6.54 9.57 12.42
N LEU A 103 7.09 10.59 13.07
CA LEU A 103 8.20 10.45 14.02
C LEU A 103 7.79 9.68 15.27
N ALA A 104 6.64 9.99 15.87
CA ALA A 104 6.15 9.25 17.03
C ALA A 104 5.86 7.78 16.68
N GLY A 105 5.26 7.52 15.51
CA GLY A 105 5.01 6.17 15.01
C GLY A 105 6.31 5.40 14.75
N SER A 106 7.32 6.05 14.17
CA SER A 106 8.62 5.43 13.94
C SER A 106 9.32 5.06 15.25
N ALA A 107 9.28 5.94 16.25
CA ALA A 107 9.85 5.65 17.57
C ALA A 107 9.14 4.47 18.27
N ALA A 108 7.80 4.42 18.19
CA ALA A 108 7.02 3.30 18.73
C ALA A 108 7.37 1.98 18.04
N ILE A 109 7.47 1.98 16.70
CA ILE A 109 7.85 0.79 15.90
C ILE A 109 9.29 0.37 16.20
N ALA A 110 10.23 1.31 16.39
CA ALA A 110 11.59 0.99 16.74
C ALA A 110 11.65 0.24 18.08
N VAL A 111 10.98 0.77 19.11
CA VAL A 111 10.92 0.14 20.44
C VAL A 111 10.26 -1.24 20.39
N LEU A 112 9.08 -1.34 19.77
CA LEU A 112 8.33 -2.59 19.67
C LEU A 112 9.07 -3.61 18.79
N GLY A 113 9.66 -3.19 17.68
CA GLY A 113 10.40 -4.06 16.77
C GLY A 113 11.62 -4.68 17.42
N VAL A 114 12.41 -3.89 18.15
CA VAL A 114 13.56 -4.41 18.92
C VAL A 114 13.11 -5.39 20.01
N ALA A 115 12.04 -5.06 20.75
CA ALA A 115 11.56 -5.89 21.85
C ALA A 115 10.90 -7.20 21.36
N LEU A 116 10.19 -7.17 20.24
CA LEU A 116 9.33 -8.28 19.80
C LEU A 116 9.91 -9.11 18.65
N ALA A 117 10.96 -8.65 17.93
CA ALA A 117 11.48 -9.38 16.77
C ALA A 117 11.91 -10.81 17.13
N ARG A 118 12.78 -10.97 18.12
CA ARG A 118 13.25 -12.30 18.52
C ARG A 118 12.15 -13.20 19.08
N PRO A 119 11.31 -12.77 20.06
CA PRO A 119 10.16 -13.57 20.52
C PRO A 119 9.22 -13.98 19.40
N ALA A 120 8.91 -13.07 18.47
CA ALA A 120 7.99 -13.35 17.37
C ALA A 120 8.54 -14.43 16.43
N PHE A 121 9.80 -14.33 16.01
CA PHE A 121 10.39 -15.34 15.12
C PHE A 121 10.61 -16.69 15.82
N THR A 122 10.94 -16.69 17.10
CA THR A 122 11.03 -17.93 17.90
C THR A 122 9.67 -18.60 18.03
N ALA A 123 8.60 -17.83 18.30
CA ALA A 123 7.23 -18.34 18.37
C ALA A 123 6.73 -18.89 17.03
N ASN A 124 7.20 -18.31 15.90
CA ASN A 124 6.91 -18.81 14.55
C ASN A 124 7.82 -19.96 14.11
N ALA A 125 8.63 -20.53 15.01
CA ALA A 125 9.51 -21.65 14.73
C ALA A 125 10.46 -21.43 13.52
N VAL A 126 10.96 -20.21 13.35
CA VAL A 126 11.97 -19.90 12.32
C VAL A 126 13.21 -20.75 12.57
N PRO A 127 13.77 -21.44 11.53
CA PRO A 127 14.94 -22.28 11.69
C PRO A 127 16.12 -21.54 12.34
N ALA A 128 16.83 -22.20 13.28
CA ALA A 128 17.91 -21.58 14.04
C ALA A 128 19.00 -20.94 13.16
N ALA A 129 19.31 -21.57 12.01
CA ALA A 129 20.28 -21.04 11.05
C ALA A 129 19.87 -19.70 10.42
N SER A 130 18.55 -19.43 10.30
CA SER A 130 18.00 -18.22 9.68
C SER A 130 17.51 -17.19 10.70
N LEU A 131 17.42 -17.58 11.98
CA LEU A 131 16.82 -16.75 13.04
C LEU A 131 17.59 -15.43 13.24
N GLU A 132 18.90 -15.49 13.38
CA GLU A 132 19.72 -14.31 13.62
C GLU A 132 19.67 -13.33 12.44
N GLY A 133 19.66 -13.85 11.20
CA GLY A 133 19.49 -13.02 10.00
C GLY A 133 18.12 -12.32 9.96
N ALA A 134 17.04 -13.06 10.27
CA ALA A 134 15.69 -12.49 10.30
C ALA A 134 15.52 -11.44 11.42
N VAL A 135 16.02 -11.71 12.60
CA VAL A 135 16.01 -10.77 13.74
C VAL A 135 16.81 -9.52 13.39
N GLY A 136 18.06 -9.68 12.94
CA GLY A 136 18.95 -8.56 12.60
C GLY A 136 18.36 -7.66 11.50
N TYR A 137 17.83 -8.26 10.44
CA TYR A 137 17.15 -7.53 9.38
C TYR A 137 15.97 -6.71 9.91
N THR A 138 15.08 -7.34 10.69
CA THR A 138 13.89 -6.69 11.23
C THR A 138 14.25 -5.58 12.22
N VAL A 139 15.22 -5.79 13.09
CA VAL A 139 15.68 -4.77 14.05
C VAL A 139 16.24 -3.55 13.31
N VAL A 140 17.06 -3.74 12.27
CA VAL A 140 17.60 -2.63 11.46
C VAL A 140 16.48 -1.86 10.77
N LEU A 141 15.51 -2.56 10.15
CA LEU A 141 14.37 -1.90 9.53
C LEU A 141 13.53 -1.10 10.53
N CYS A 142 13.28 -1.67 11.72
CA CYS A 142 12.50 -1.00 12.76
C CYS A 142 13.22 0.22 13.32
N CYS A 143 14.52 0.11 13.61
CA CYS A 143 15.32 1.24 14.08
C CYS A 143 15.47 2.35 13.03
N GLY A 144 15.56 1.96 11.75
CA GLY A 144 15.69 2.88 10.62
C GLY A 144 14.36 3.40 10.04
N CYS A 145 13.21 2.99 10.57
CA CYS A 145 11.90 3.27 9.95
C CYS A 145 11.51 4.77 9.93
N ALA A 146 12.23 5.64 10.63
CA ALA A 146 12.04 7.09 10.53
C ALA A 146 12.23 7.60 9.08
N GLY A 147 13.20 7.07 8.34
CA GLY A 147 13.41 7.38 6.92
C GLY A 147 12.16 7.10 6.07
N PRO A 148 11.68 5.85 6.01
CA PRO A 148 10.43 5.47 5.36
C PRO A 148 9.23 6.32 5.78
N PHE A 149 9.03 6.57 7.06
CA PHE A 149 7.93 7.40 7.55
C PHE A 149 8.00 8.83 7.02
N LEU A 150 9.16 9.47 7.11
CA LEU A 150 9.36 10.85 6.64
C LEU A 150 9.22 10.94 5.11
N MET A 151 9.77 9.96 4.39
CA MET A 151 9.61 9.88 2.93
C MET A 151 8.14 9.77 2.54
N ASN A 152 7.37 8.86 3.18
CA ASN A 152 5.96 8.68 2.87
C ASN A 152 5.11 9.89 3.29
N ALA A 153 5.42 10.55 4.42
CA ALA A 153 4.75 11.77 4.84
C ALA A 153 4.97 12.93 3.84
N ALA A 154 6.20 13.11 3.38
CA ALA A 154 6.51 14.13 2.36
C ALA A 154 5.88 13.78 0.99
N ALA A 155 5.92 12.50 0.58
CA ALA A 155 5.26 12.04 -0.64
C ALA A 155 3.72 12.21 -0.55
N ALA A 156 3.11 11.95 0.60
CA ALA A 156 1.68 12.17 0.84
C ALA A 156 1.32 13.66 0.70
N PHE A 157 2.16 14.56 1.24
CA PHE A 157 2.01 16.00 1.07
C PHE A 157 2.11 16.43 -0.40
N LEU A 158 3.13 15.96 -1.13
CA LEU A 158 3.31 16.27 -2.55
C LEU A 158 2.13 15.75 -3.39
N LYS A 159 1.69 14.52 -3.13
CA LYS A 159 0.49 13.95 -3.77
C LYS A 159 -0.76 14.77 -3.47
N ALA A 160 -0.93 15.22 -2.23
CA ALA A 160 -2.04 16.10 -1.84
C ALA A 160 -2.05 17.42 -2.60
N GLN A 161 -0.88 17.92 -3.01
CA GLN A 161 -0.72 19.09 -3.88
C GLN A 161 -0.92 18.78 -5.37
N GLY A 162 -1.21 17.54 -5.74
CA GLY A 162 -1.36 17.10 -7.13
C GLY A 162 -0.03 16.79 -7.84
N ASP A 163 1.07 16.67 -7.11
CA ASP A 163 2.37 16.29 -7.67
C ASP A 163 2.65 14.79 -7.44
N ALA A 164 2.50 13.99 -8.51
CA ALA A 164 2.86 12.58 -8.51
C ALA A 164 4.25 12.31 -9.13
N ARG A 165 4.83 13.30 -9.85
CA ARG A 165 6.12 13.14 -10.53
C ARG A 165 7.30 13.21 -9.57
N THR A 166 7.26 14.12 -8.62
CA THR A 166 8.34 14.24 -7.62
C THR A 166 8.46 12.98 -6.75
N PRO A 167 7.39 12.40 -6.19
CA PRO A 167 7.47 11.09 -5.55
C PRO A 167 8.08 9.99 -6.43
N LEU A 168 7.75 9.95 -7.73
CA LEU A 168 8.36 8.99 -8.66
C LEU A 168 9.89 9.18 -8.77
N GLN A 169 10.34 10.41 -8.91
CA GLN A 169 11.79 10.71 -8.98
C GLN A 169 12.51 10.31 -7.69
N LEU A 170 11.92 10.59 -6.53
CA LEU A 170 12.48 10.26 -5.23
C LEU A 170 12.57 8.74 -5.01
N VAL A 171 11.52 8.01 -5.38
CA VAL A 171 11.53 6.53 -5.34
C VAL A 171 12.55 5.97 -6.32
N GLY A 172 12.70 6.58 -7.51
CA GLY A 172 13.73 6.20 -8.48
C GLY A 172 15.15 6.34 -7.92
N VAL A 173 15.44 7.48 -7.28
CA VAL A 173 16.72 7.68 -6.59
C VAL A 173 16.90 6.68 -5.47
N SER A 174 15.87 6.45 -4.64
CA SER A 174 15.92 5.44 -3.58
C SER A 174 16.24 4.05 -4.11
N ALA A 175 15.58 3.63 -5.20
CA ALA A 175 15.82 2.33 -5.82
C ALA A 175 17.25 2.17 -6.33
N LEU A 176 17.80 3.19 -6.99
CA LEU A 176 19.19 3.17 -7.47
C LEU A 176 20.20 3.08 -6.31
N VAL A 177 19.99 3.87 -5.27
CA VAL A 177 20.85 3.85 -4.06
C VAL A 177 20.74 2.50 -3.35
N ASN A 178 19.53 1.95 -3.22
CA ASN A 178 19.30 0.65 -2.59
C ASN A 178 20.06 -0.46 -3.33
N VAL A 179 19.86 -0.60 -4.65
CA VAL A 179 20.55 -1.63 -5.45
C VAL A 179 22.07 -1.48 -5.36
N ALA A 180 22.59 -0.25 -5.45
CA ALA A 180 24.04 0.00 -5.33
C ALA A 180 24.57 -0.42 -3.96
N LEU A 181 23.83 -0.11 -2.87
CA LEU A 181 24.21 -0.49 -1.52
C LEU A 181 24.07 -1.99 -1.27
N ASP A 182 23.04 -2.65 -1.83
CA ASP A 182 22.91 -4.11 -1.73
C ASP A 182 24.13 -4.83 -2.30
N LEU A 183 24.55 -4.43 -3.51
CA LEU A 183 25.73 -5.01 -4.15
C LEU A 183 27.03 -4.82 -3.33
N VAL A 184 27.13 -3.79 -2.52
CA VAL A 184 28.30 -3.51 -1.67
C VAL A 184 28.15 -4.16 -0.29
N LEU A 185 27.00 -3.97 0.37
CA LEU A 185 26.84 -4.34 1.79
C LEU A 185 26.56 -5.83 1.97
N VAL A 186 25.80 -6.46 1.06
CA VAL A 186 25.43 -7.87 1.17
C VAL A 186 26.64 -8.78 0.93
N GLY A 187 27.42 -8.53 -0.11
CA GLY A 187 28.57 -9.35 -0.51
C GLY A 187 29.90 -8.81 0.02
N PRO A 188 30.52 -7.81 -0.61
CA PRO A 188 31.87 -7.35 -0.31
C PRO A 188 32.09 -6.92 1.14
N ALA A 189 31.09 -6.26 1.76
CA ALA A 189 31.15 -5.86 3.17
C ALA A 189 30.84 -7.00 4.15
N GLY A 190 30.39 -8.17 3.67
CA GLY A 190 30.11 -9.35 4.49
C GLY A 190 28.92 -9.22 5.46
N LEU A 191 28.04 -8.23 5.26
CA LEU A 191 26.91 -8.00 6.16
C LEU A 191 25.71 -8.92 5.86
N GLY A 192 25.71 -9.63 4.71
CA GLY A 192 24.68 -10.58 4.34
C GLY A 192 23.28 -9.98 4.39
N VAL A 193 22.32 -10.69 4.99
CA VAL A 193 20.91 -10.28 5.09
C VAL A 193 20.75 -8.92 5.81
N VAL A 194 21.56 -8.65 6.83
CA VAL A 194 21.52 -7.38 7.58
C VAL A 194 22.01 -6.22 6.70
N GLY A 195 22.90 -6.48 5.74
CA GLY A 195 23.35 -5.52 4.75
C GLY A 195 22.21 -5.02 3.85
N ALA A 196 21.32 -5.91 3.41
CA ALA A 196 20.13 -5.54 2.64
C ALA A 196 19.17 -4.65 3.45
N ALA A 197 19.01 -4.90 4.76
CA ALA A 197 18.24 -4.02 5.63
C ALA A 197 18.84 -2.61 5.71
N TRP A 198 20.16 -2.50 5.87
CA TRP A 198 20.86 -1.20 5.88
C TRP A 198 20.75 -0.49 4.53
N ALA A 199 20.88 -1.20 3.42
CA ALA A 199 20.71 -0.64 2.08
C ALA A 199 19.32 0.01 1.92
N THR A 200 18.27 -0.69 2.34
CA THR A 200 16.90 -0.19 2.32
C THR A 200 16.71 1.04 3.21
N VAL A 201 17.20 1.00 4.46
CA VAL A 201 17.08 2.13 5.40
C VAL A 201 17.82 3.37 4.90
N VAL A 202 19.05 3.22 4.42
CA VAL A 202 19.84 4.34 3.90
C VAL A 202 19.22 4.92 2.64
N ALA A 203 18.82 4.08 1.69
CA ALA A 203 18.19 4.51 0.45
C ALA A 203 16.91 5.31 0.68
N GLN A 204 16.04 4.84 1.57
CA GLN A 204 14.81 5.55 1.91
C GLN A 204 15.07 6.81 2.74
N SER A 205 16.12 6.83 3.56
CA SER A 205 16.53 8.03 4.30
C SER A 205 17.06 9.12 3.37
N VAL A 206 17.85 8.75 2.36
CA VAL A 206 18.31 9.67 1.30
C VAL A 206 17.11 10.27 0.55
N ALA A 207 16.15 9.43 0.16
CA ALA A 207 14.92 9.90 -0.47
C ALA A 207 14.09 10.81 0.46
N ALA A 208 14.03 10.51 1.76
CA ALA A 208 13.34 11.33 2.76
C ALA A 208 13.96 12.73 2.86
N VAL A 209 15.29 12.81 2.95
CA VAL A 209 16.00 14.12 2.95
C VAL A 209 15.70 14.89 1.65
N GLY A 210 15.78 14.21 0.49
CA GLY A 210 15.44 14.81 -0.80
C GLY A 210 14.00 15.33 -0.82
N ALA A 211 13.04 14.55 -0.35
CA ALA A 211 11.64 14.93 -0.26
C ALA A 211 11.40 16.16 0.63
N LEU A 212 12.01 16.17 1.82
CA LEU A 212 11.92 17.30 2.75
C LEU A 212 12.53 18.58 2.17
N VAL A 213 13.67 18.47 1.47
CA VAL A 213 14.29 19.61 0.77
C VAL A 213 13.39 20.15 -0.33
N VAL A 214 12.79 19.27 -1.15
CA VAL A 214 11.84 19.68 -2.21
C VAL A 214 10.63 20.39 -1.61
N VAL A 215 10.01 19.82 -0.57
CA VAL A 215 8.86 20.45 0.11
C VAL A 215 9.25 21.82 0.67
N ARG A 216 10.40 21.91 1.34
CA ARG A 216 10.89 23.20 1.89
C ARG A 216 11.14 24.25 0.82
N ARG A 217 11.69 23.88 -0.34
CA ARG A 217 11.99 24.81 -1.45
C ARG A 217 10.74 25.28 -2.16
N ARG A 218 9.79 24.41 -2.39
CA ARG A 218 8.54 24.75 -3.12
C ARG A 218 7.52 25.50 -2.26
N PHE A 219 7.62 25.34 -0.94
CA PHE A 219 6.72 25.97 0.02
C PHE A 219 7.53 26.79 1.04
N PRO A 220 8.17 27.92 0.61
CA PRO A 220 9.16 28.67 1.43
C PRO A 220 8.58 29.30 2.70
N GLY A 221 7.27 29.38 2.84
CA GLY A 221 6.61 29.74 4.09
C GLY A 221 6.55 28.59 5.11
N GLY A 222 7.01 27.39 4.74
CA GLY A 222 7.06 26.18 5.58
C GLY A 222 8.26 26.12 6.53
N ARG A 223 8.55 27.18 7.30
CA ARG A 223 9.35 27.01 8.51
C ARG A 223 8.59 26.06 9.42
N LEU A 224 9.01 24.79 9.45
CA LEU A 224 8.51 23.79 10.41
C LEU A 224 8.52 24.34 11.84
N ALA A 225 9.50 25.20 12.17
CA ALA A 225 9.58 25.93 13.41
C ALA A 225 8.37 26.86 13.67
N GLY A 226 7.79 27.47 12.63
CA GLY A 226 6.60 28.31 12.76
C GLY A 226 5.28 27.52 12.86
N ALA A 227 5.24 26.28 12.35
CA ALA A 227 4.06 25.41 12.48
C ALA A 227 3.88 24.86 13.92
N PHE A 228 4.97 24.76 14.67
CA PHE A 228 4.95 24.42 16.11
C PHE A 228 4.86 25.67 17.01
N SER A 229 4.92 26.88 16.45
CA SER A 229 4.75 28.13 17.20
C SER A 229 3.27 28.33 17.54
N ARG A 230 2.99 28.72 18.79
CA ARG A 230 1.65 28.99 19.33
C ARG A 230 0.92 30.19 18.67
N SER A 231 1.40 30.72 17.57
CA SER A 231 0.90 31.96 16.92
C SER A 231 -0.31 31.75 15.99
N GLY A 232 -1.12 30.73 16.17
CA GLY A 232 -2.35 30.52 15.40
C GLY A 232 -3.49 30.05 16.28
N ASP A 233 -4.72 30.46 15.98
CA ASP A 233 -5.95 30.18 16.75
C ASP A 233 -6.31 28.68 16.88
N VAL A 234 -5.62 27.78 16.16
CA VAL A 234 -5.86 26.33 16.21
C VAL A 234 -4.56 25.62 16.64
N PRO A 235 -4.58 24.90 17.79
CA PRO A 235 -3.41 24.18 18.26
C PRO A 235 -3.05 23.02 17.32
N VAL A 236 -1.77 22.74 17.11
CA VAL A 236 -1.27 21.58 16.32
C VAL A 236 -1.87 20.27 16.78
N GLY A 237 -2.19 20.15 18.07
CA GLY A 237 -2.86 18.98 18.65
C GLY A 237 -4.20 18.64 17.98
N ALA A 238 -4.99 19.63 17.58
CA ALA A 238 -6.24 19.38 16.85
C ALA A 238 -5.97 18.76 15.47
N SER A 239 -4.94 19.23 14.77
CA SER A 239 -4.51 18.65 13.48
C SER A 239 -3.93 17.24 13.63
N VAL A 240 -3.23 16.94 14.74
CA VAL A 240 -2.77 15.59 15.06
C VAL A 240 -3.94 14.63 15.22
N ILE A 241 -4.97 15.04 15.96
CA ILE A 241 -6.19 14.23 16.16
C ILE A 241 -6.90 13.99 14.82
N GLU A 242 -6.97 14.99 13.94
CA GLU A 242 -7.57 14.85 12.61
C GLU A 242 -6.79 13.86 11.73
N VAL A 243 -5.45 13.97 11.71
CA VAL A 243 -4.58 13.02 11.00
C VAL A 243 -4.75 11.60 11.54
N LEU A 244 -4.76 11.41 12.87
CA LEU A 244 -4.94 10.09 13.48
C LEU A 244 -6.35 9.54 13.24
N ARG A 245 -7.39 10.38 13.21
CA ARG A 245 -8.77 9.96 12.91
C ARG A 245 -8.91 9.32 11.53
N VAL A 246 -8.10 9.73 10.57
CA VAL A 246 -8.06 9.14 9.22
C VAL A 246 -6.98 8.08 9.13
N GLY A 247 -5.80 8.33 9.66
CA GLY A 247 -4.61 7.50 9.53
C GLY A 247 -4.69 6.18 10.29
N VAL A 248 -5.22 6.17 11.52
CA VAL A 248 -5.34 4.93 12.31
C VAL A 248 -6.29 3.92 11.66
N PRO A 249 -7.52 4.29 11.26
CA PRO A 249 -8.37 3.35 10.52
C PRO A 249 -7.73 2.85 9.23
N SER A 250 -7.00 3.70 8.49
CA SER A 250 -6.30 3.30 7.26
C SER A 250 -5.14 2.33 7.54
N ALA A 251 -4.40 2.53 8.62
CA ALA A 251 -3.33 1.63 9.04
C ALA A 251 -3.89 0.25 9.46
N VAL A 252 -4.95 0.25 10.27
CA VAL A 252 -5.64 -0.98 10.68
C VAL A 252 -6.23 -1.70 9.46
N GLN A 253 -6.84 -0.96 8.52
CA GLN A 253 -7.34 -1.52 7.26
C GLN A 253 -6.24 -2.28 6.52
N THR A 254 -5.08 -1.65 6.31
CA THR A 254 -3.97 -2.29 5.58
C THR A 254 -3.44 -3.52 6.33
N ALA A 255 -3.33 -3.45 7.65
CA ALA A 255 -2.93 -4.57 8.48
C ALA A 255 -3.92 -5.73 8.43
N VAL A 256 -5.23 -5.45 8.47
CA VAL A 256 -6.33 -6.43 8.36
C VAL A 256 -6.27 -7.16 7.00
N VAL A 257 -6.08 -6.42 5.92
CA VAL A 257 -5.96 -7.02 4.58
C VAL A 257 -4.75 -7.95 4.50
N ASN A 258 -3.57 -7.52 4.97
CA ASN A 258 -2.37 -8.36 4.99
C ASN A 258 -2.56 -9.62 5.86
N LEU A 259 -3.18 -9.47 7.04
CA LEU A 259 -3.50 -10.59 7.92
C LEU A 259 -4.43 -11.60 7.23
N SER A 260 -5.44 -11.12 6.49
CA SER A 260 -6.38 -12.02 5.79
C SER A 260 -5.67 -12.86 4.72
N TYR A 261 -4.72 -12.28 3.98
CA TYR A 261 -3.91 -13.04 3.03
C TYR A 261 -3.04 -14.09 3.73
N ALA A 262 -2.43 -13.75 4.86
CA ALA A 262 -1.64 -14.70 5.65
C ALA A 262 -2.50 -15.87 6.16
N LEU A 263 -3.72 -15.61 6.66
CA LEU A 263 -4.66 -16.65 7.11
C LEU A 263 -5.09 -17.56 5.96
N VAL A 264 -5.40 -17.01 4.79
CA VAL A 264 -5.77 -17.80 3.61
C VAL A 264 -4.60 -18.65 3.12
N THR A 265 -3.38 -18.10 3.11
CA THR A 265 -2.16 -18.87 2.80
C THR A 265 -2.00 -20.03 3.79
N GLY A 266 -2.25 -19.79 5.08
CA GLY A 266 -2.23 -20.85 6.09
C GLY A 266 -3.25 -21.97 5.84
N LEU A 267 -4.44 -21.64 5.31
CA LEU A 267 -5.41 -22.66 4.88
C LEU A 267 -4.90 -23.44 3.66
N LEU A 268 -4.31 -22.78 2.69
CA LEU A 268 -3.79 -23.39 1.46
C LEU A 268 -2.63 -24.36 1.74
N ASN A 269 -1.77 -24.04 2.72
CA ASN A 269 -0.66 -24.89 3.13
C ASN A 269 -1.11 -26.29 3.63
N ARG A 270 -2.37 -26.44 4.07
CA ARG A 270 -2.92 -27.74 4.49
C ARG A 270 -3.16 -28.70 3.31
N TYR A 271 -3.17 -28.20 2.08
CA TYR A 271 -3.40 -28.99 0.86
C TYR A 271 -2.12 -29.49 0.19
N GLY A 272 -0.96 -29.30 0.84
CA GLY A 272 0.33 -29.76 0.36
C GLY A 272 1.15 -28.67 -0.32
N THR A 273 2.42 -29.01 -0.58
CA THR A 273 3.43 -28.10 -1.12
C THR A 273 3.09 -27.57 -2.51
N ASP A 274 2.50 -28.42 -3.36
CA ASP A 274 2.20 -28.09 -4.76
C ASP A 274 1.09 -27.03 -4.86
N VAL A 275 0.01 -27.23 -4.07
CA VAL A 275 -1.09 -26.25 -3.99
C VAL A 275 -0.60 -24.93 -3.37
N ALA A 276 0.22 -25.01 -2.32
CA ALA A 276 0.77 -23.82 -1.66
C ALA A 276 1.68 -23.02 -2.61
N ALA A 277 2.58 -23.71 -3.33
CA ALA A 277 3.46 -23.08 -4.32
C ALA A 277 2.66 -22.47 -5.48
N ALA A 278 1.70 -23.22 -6.03
CA ALA A 278 0.82 -22.75 -7.09
C ALA A 278 0.04 -21.49 -6.69
N ALA A 279 -0.55 -21.49 -5.50
CA ALA A 279 -1.31 -20.36 -4.97
C ALA A 279 -0.39 -19.15 -4.67
N GLY A 280 0.84 -19.40 -4.18
CA GLY A 280 1.84 -18.36 -3.94
C GLY A 280 2.21 -17.61 -5.21
N VAL A 281 2.51 -18.33 -6.30
CA VAL A 281 2.79 -17.74 -7.61
C VAL A 281 1.55 -17.03 -8.17
N GLY A 282 0.38 -17.65 -8.07
CA GLY A 282 -0.88 -17.04 -8.48
C GLY A 282 -1.17 -15.72 -7.75
N LEU A 283 -0.94 -15.67 -6.43
CA LEU A 283 -1.08 -14.45 -5.62
C LEU A 283 -0.10 -13.36 -6.05
N GLN A 284 1.17 -13.72 -6.34
CA GLN A 284 2.18 -12.78 -6.82
C GLN A 284 1.77 -12.13 -8.15
N ILE A 285 1.34 -12.94 -9.12
CA ILE A 285 0.83 -12.47 -10.42
C ILE A 285 -0.39 -11.58 -10.24
N SER A 286 -1.36 -11.99 -9.42
CA SER A 286 -2.57 -11.22 -9.11
C SER A 286 -2.25 -9.87 -8.45
N THR A 287 -1.22 -9.82 -7.59
CA THR A 287 -0.78 -8.60 -6.92
C THR A 287 -0.20 -7.61 -7.92
N ILE A 288 0.68 -8.07 -8.83
CA ILE A 288 1.23 -7.23 -9.91
C ILE A 288 0.10 -6.71 -10.82
N ALA A 289 -0.85 -7.58 -11.17
CA ALA A 289 -2.03 -7.20 -11.95
C ALA A 289 -2.91 -6.15 -11.23
N GLY A 290 -2.86 -6.08 -9.91
CA GLY A 290 -3.57 -5.12 -9.07
C GLY A 290 -2.90 -3.74 -8.92
N LEU A 291 -1.62 -3.58 -9.27
CA LEU A 291 -0.88 -2.32 -9.09
C LEU A 291 -1.54 -1.09 -9.73
N PRO A 292 -2.11 -1.18 -10.95
CA PRO A 292 -2.86 -0.08 -11.55
C PRO A 292 -4.06 0.35 -10.71
N CYS A 293 -4.79 -0.62 -10.14
CA CYS A 293 -5.96 -0.35 -9.29
C CYS A 293 -5.59 0.53 -8.09
N TRP A 294 -4.47 0.22 -7.42
CA TRP A 294 -4.00 0.98 -6.26
C TRP A 294 -3.59 2.40 -6.62
N ALA A 295 -2.91 2.58 -7.75
CA ALA A 295 -2.51 3.91 -8.23
C ALA A 295 -3.71 4.79 -8.58
N ILE A 296 -4.70 4.23 -9.29
CA ILE A 296 -5.94 4.93 -9.63
C ILE A 296 -6.74 5.27 -8.36
N GLY A 297 -6.79 4.35 -7.40
CA GLY A 297 -7.43 4.61 -6.10
C GLY A 297 -6.78 5.77 -5.34
N GLN A 298 -5.44 5.86 -5.30
CA GLN A 298 -4.75 7.00 -4.72
C GLN A 298 -5.12 8.33 -5.42
N ALA A 299 -5.28 8.31 -6.75
CA ALA A 299 -5.74 9.47 -7.51
C ALA A 299 -7.19 9.85 -7.15
N ILE A 300 -8.09 8.88 -7.03
CA ILE A 300 -9.48 9.09 -6.58
C ILE A 300 -9.49 9.70 -5.18
N THR A 301 -8.72 9.15 -4.23
CA THR A 301 -8.65 9.66 -2.85
C THR A 301 -8.22 11.13 -2.82
N THR A 302 -7.15 11.46 -3.54
CA THR A 302 -6.64 12.84 -3.59
C THR A 302 -7.64 13.79 -4.23
N ALA A 303 -8.19 13.41 -5.38
CA ALA A 303 -9.17 14.23 -6.09
C ALA A 303 -10.48 14.42 -5.30
N ALA A 304 -10.97 13.37 -4.66
CA ALA A 304 -12.16 13.45 -3.80
C ALA A 304 -11.93 14.37 -2.59
N ALA A 305 -10.75 14.25 -1.94
CA ALA A 305 -10.40 15.07 -0.79
C ALA A 305 -10.26 16.55 -1.16
N GLN A 306 -9.63 16.89 -2.31
CA GLN A 306 -9.54 18.27 -2.79
C GLN A 306 -10.91 18.85 -3.12
N ASN A 307 -11.77 18.11 -3.84
CA ASN A 307 -13.10 18.60 -4.19
C ASN A 307 -14.02 18.73 -2.97
N ALA A 308 -13.94 17.80 -2.02
CA ALA A 308 -14.67 17.89 -0.76
C ALA A 308 -14.22 19.11 0.07
N GLY A 309 -12.91 19.39 0.10
CA GLY A 309 -12.35 20.56 0.76
C GLY A 309 -12.73 21.88 0.10
N ALA A 310 -12.89 21.90 -1.23
CA ALA A 310 -13.35 23.05 -1.99
C ALA A 310 -14.86 23.29 -1.89
N GLY A 311 -15.64 22.37 -1.28
CA GLY A 311 -17.10 22.43 -1.30
C GLY A 311 -17.73 22.00 -2.64
N GLU A 312 -16.93 21.54 -3.60
CA GLU A 312 -17.36 21.12 -4.94
C GLU A 312 -17.92 19.68 -4.91
N LEU A 313 -19.04 19.49 -4.20
CA LEU A 313 -19.59 18.16 -3.92
C LEU A 313 -20.04 17.42 -5.19
N ARG A 314 -20.61 18.13 -6.18
CA ARG A 314 -20.99 17.54 -7.48
C ARG A 314 -19.76 16.97 -8.18
N ARG A 315 -18.68 17.74 -8.20
CA ARG A 315 -17.42 17.32 -8.80
C ARG A 315 -16.77 16.16 -8.03
N ALA A 316 -16.88 16.14 -6.69
CA ALA A 316 -16.44 15.00 -5.88
C ALA A 316 -17.19 13.71 -6.25
N ARG A 317 -18.52 13.77 -6.47
CA ARG A 317 -19.31 12.65 -6.99
C ARG A 317 -18.81 12.19 -8.37
N ASP A 318 -18.54 13.14 -9.26
CA ASP A 318 -18.06 12.82 -10.62
C ASP A 318 -16.66 12.18 -10.58
N VAL A 319 -15.79 12.56 -9.63
CA VAL A 319 -14.53 11.87 -9.35
C VAL A 319 -14.78 10.40 -9.01
N ALA A 320 -15.77 10.10 -8.14
CA ALA A 320 -16.10 8.72 -7.80
C ALA A 320 -16.56 7.91 -9.01
N ARG A 321 -17.45 8.47 -9.84
CA ARG A 321 -18.02 7.79 -11.01
C ARG A 321 -16.97 7.58 -12.10
N ILE A 322 -16.31 8.67 -12.53
CA ILE A 322 -15.30 8.62 -13.59
C ILE A 322 -14.12 7.79 -13.15
N GLY A 323 -13.67 7.95 -11.89
CA GLY A 323 -12.57 7.19 -11.32
C GLY A 323 -12.88 5.69 -11.24
N ALA A 324 -14.08 5.31 -10.79
CA ALA A 324 -14.50 3.91 -10.74
C ALA A 324 -14.60 3.31 -12.16
N THR A 325 -15.22 4.00 -13.11
CA THR A 325 -15.28 3.53 -14.50
C THR A 325 -13.88 3.35 -15.09
N PHE A 326 -12.99 4.33 -14.89
CA PHE A 326 -11.61 4.25 -15.35
C PHE A 326 -10.87 3.06 -14.73
N ASN A 327 -10.96 2.89 -13.40
CA ASN A 327 -10.29 1.80 -12.69
C ASN A 327 -10.80 0.43 -13.15
N VAL A 328 -12.11 0.27 -13.25
CA VAL A 328 -12.77 -0.95 -13.75
C VAL A 328 -12.31 -1.26 -15.17
N SER A 329 -12.32 -0.26 -16.09
CA SER A 329 -11.88 -0.47 -17.47
C SER A 329 -10.43 -0.93 -17.57
N VAL A 330 -9.52 -0.32 -16.80
CA VAL A 330 -8.10 -0.70 -16.78
C VAL A 330 -7.95 -2.11 -16.22
N ILE A 331 -8.59 -2.42 -15.10
CA ILE A 331 -8.45 -3.74 -14.46
C ILE A 331 -9.09 -4.84 -15.31
N VAL A 332 -10.22 -4.61 -15.96
CA VAL A 332 -10.81 -5.57 -16.90
C VAL A 332 -9.82 -5.87 -18.03
N GLY A 333 -9.17 -4.87 -18.60
CA GLY A 333 -8.14 -5.08 -19.63
C GLY A 333 -6.95 -5.90 -19.11
N VAL A 334 -6.45 -5.59 -17.91
CA VAL A 334 -5.37 -6.36 -17.26
C VAL A 334 -5.81 -7.80 -16.98
N GLN A 335 -7.02 -8.00 -16.48
CA GLN A 335 -7.56 -9.34 -16.19
C GLN A 335 -7.67 -10.18 -17.47
N ILE A 336 -8.17 -9.60 -18.57
CA ILE A 336 -8.20 -10.28 -19.87
C ILE A 336 -6.79 -10.71 -20.28
N ALA A 337 -5.80 -9.83 -20.14
CA ALA A 337 -4.41 -10.16 -20.44
C ALA A 337 -3.88 -11.30 -19.56
N VAL A 338 -4.15 -11.27 -18.26
CA VAL A 338 -3.79 -12.36 -17.33
C VAL A 338 -4.46 -13.69 -17.73
N GLN A 339 -5.76 -13.66 -18.08
CA GLN A 339 -6.49 -14.86 -18.50
C GLN A 339 -5.88 -15.50 -19.77
N LEU A 340 -5.53 -14.67 -20.75
CA LEU A 340 -4.91 -15.13 -22.01
C LEU A 340 -3.49 -15.64 -21.81
N LEU A 341 -2.73 -15.00 -20.93
CA LEU A 341 -1.31 -15.29 -20.72
C LEU A 341 -1.04 -16.18 -19.49
N ALA A 342 -2.08 -16.66 -18.78
CA ALA A 342 -1.91 -17.38 -17.53
C ALA A 342 -0.90 -18.53 -17.58
N PRO A 343 -0.91 -19.45 -18.58
CA PRO A 343 0.09 -20.52 -18.66
C PRO A 343 1.51 -19.97 -18.84
N ALA A 344 1.69 -18.96 -19.71
CA ALA A 344 3.00 -18.37 -19.96
C ALA A 344 3.53 -17.63 -18.71
N LEU A 345 2.67 -16.93 -17.99
CA LEU A 345 3.04 -16.25 -16.76
C LEU A 345 3.48 -17.24 -15.68
N VAL A 346 2.76 -18.35 -15.52
CA VAL A 346 3.11 -19.40 -14.55
C VAL A 346 4.44 -20.06 -14.88
N VAL A 347 4.68 -20.38 -16.16
CA VAL A 347 5.97 -20.92 -16.64
C VAL A 347 7.11 -19.93 -16.40
N ALA A 348 6.88 -18.64 -16.61
CA ALA A 348 7.90 -17.59 -16.37
C ALA A 348 8.34 -17.53 -14.90
N TYR A 349 7.50 -17.98 -13.94
CA TYR A 349 7.86 -18.14 -12.54
C TYR A 349 8.56 -19.47 -12.22
N GLY A 350 8.83 -20.30 -13.23
CA GLY A 350 9.57 -21.56 -13.07
C GLY A 350 8.72 -22.75 -12.62
N LEU A 351 7.40 -22.63 -12.61
CA LEU A 351 6.51 -23.78 -12.34
C LEU A 351 6.34 -24.62 -13.61
N THR A 352 7.03 -25.75 -13.65
CA THR A 352 7.02 -26.67 -14.81
C THR A 352 6.36 -28.02 -14.48
N GLU A 353 6.19 -28.33 -13.19
CA GLU A 353 5.49 -29.53 -12.75
C GLU A 353 4.01 -29.45 -13.16
N PRO A 354 3.46 -30.45 -13.88
CA PRO A 354 2.12 -30.36 -14.47
C PRO A 354 1.03 -30.04 -13.45
N LEU A 355 1.01 -30.73 -12.29
CA LEU A 355 0.00 -30.53 -11.25
C LEU A 355 0.05 -29.12 -10.66
N THR A 356 1.25 -28.63 -10.34
CA THR A 356 1.46 -27.30 -9.75
C THR A 356 1.13 -26.21 -10.77
N MET A 357 1.50 -26.40 -12.03
CA MET A 357 1.20 -25.49 -13.14
C MET A 357 -0.32 -25.39 -13.36
N ASP A 358 -1.03 -26.52 -13.48
CA ASP A 358 -2.47 -26.53 -13.69
C ASP A 358 -3.23 -25.89 -12.53
N THR A 359 -2.77 -26.13 -11.30
CA THR A 359 -3.34 -25.53 -10.10
C THR A 359 -3.11 -24.00 -10.08
N ALA A 360 -1.93 -23.51 -10.47
CA ALA A 360 -1.64 -22.08 -10.56
C ALA A 360 -2.45 -21.39 -11.67
N VAL A 361 -2.60 -22.03 -12.82
CA VAL A 361 -3.45 -21.55 -13.91
C VAL A 361 -4.92 -21.52 -13.45
N LEU A 362 -5.40 -22.55 -12.77
CA LEU A 362 -6.75 -22.60 -12.20
C LEU A 362 -6.96 -21.45 -11.19
N TYR A 363 -5.97 -21.22 -10.31
CA TYR A 363 -6.01 -20.10 -9.38
C TYR A 363 -6.21 -18.76 -10.13
N LEU A 364 -5.41 -18.49 -11.15
CA LEU A 364 -5.51 -17.26 -11.93
C LEU A 364 -6.85 -17.17 -12.68
N ARG A 365 -7.33 -18.28 -13.25
CA ARG A 365 -8.63 -18.30 -13.94
C ARG A 365 -9.80 -17.98 -13.02
N ILE A 366 -9.75 -18.40 -11.76
CA ILE A 366 -10.79 -18.11 -10.77
C ILE A 366 -10.60 -16.69 -10.19
N THR A 367 -9.41 -16.38 -9.66
CA THR A 367 -9.18 -15.14 -8.92
C THR A 367 -9.00 -13.92 -9.81
N CYS A 368 -8.51 -14.10 -11.05
CA CYS A 368 -8.37 -13.03 -12.03
C CYS A 368 -9.50 -13.02 -13.08
N SER A 369 -10.72 -13.43 -12.72
CA SER A 369 -11.91 -13.39 -13.58
C SER A 369 -12.79 -12.19 -13.28
N VAL A 370 -14.06 -12.43 -12.96
CA VAL A 370 -15.04 -11.39 -12.60
C VAL A 370 -14.67 -10.65 -11.31
N ASN A 371 -13.83 -11.23 -10.46
CA ASN A 371 -13.28 -10.60 -9.26
C ASN A 371 -12.69 -9.22 -9.54
N GLY A 372 -11.89 -9.06 -10.61
CA GLY A 372 -11.24 -7.79 -10.92
C GLY A 372 -12.21 -6.64 -11.09
N LEU A 373 -13.41 -6.89 -11.66
CA LEU A 373 -14.48 -5.91 -11.78
C LEU A 373 -14.91 -5.40 -10.38
N PHE A 374 -15.23 -6.34 -9.49
CA PHE A 374 -15.68 -6.00 -8.13
C PHE A 374 -14.55 -5.42 -7.28
N TYR A 375 -13.33 -5.92 -7.42
CA TYR A 375 -12.17 -5.39 -6.72
C TYR A 375 -11.87 -3.94 -7.10
N ALA A 376 -11.88 -3.62 -8.40
CA ALA A 376 -11.67 -2.26 -8.87
C ALA A 376 -12.81 -1.32 -8.43
N ALA A 377 -14.07 -1.79 -8.45
CA ALA A 377 -15.21 -1.03 -7.97
C ALA A 377 -15.11 -0.77 -6.45
N MET A 378 -14.89 -1.82 -5.65
CA MET A 378 -14.68 -1.73 -4.20
C MET A 378 -13.57 -0.72 -3.87
N TYR A 379 -12.38 -0.91 -4.47
CA TYR A 379 -11.24 -0.06 -4.19
C TYR A 379 -11.48 1.42 -4.58
N SER A 380 -12.23 1.66 -5.66
CA SER A 380 -12.59 3.01 -6.08
C SER A 380 -13.58 3.68 -5.13
N PHE A 381 -14.59 2.95 -4.66
CA PHE A 381 -15.55 3.48 -3.69
C PHE A 381 -14.93 3.71 -2.32
N ASP A 382 -14.06 2.80 -1.85
CA ASP A 382 -13.32 2.96 -0.61
C ASP A 382 -12.36 4.15 -0.71
N SER A 383 -11.66 4.31 -1.82
CA SER A 383 -10.79 5.47 -2.08
C SER A 383 -11.58 6.79 -2.07
N PHE A 384 -12.76 6.80 -2.67
CA PHE A 384 -13.66 7.96 -2.58
C PHE A 384 -14.12 8.22 -1.15
N ALA A 385 -14.57 7.20 -0.42
CA ALA A 385 -15.03 7.31 0.95
C ALA A 385 -13.92 7.84 1.88
N LEU A 386 -12.67 7.39 1.68
CA LEU A 386 -11.52 7.89 2.41
C LEU A 386 -11.28 9.38 2.13
N GLY A 387 -11.27 9.79 0.88
CA GLY A 387 -11.14 11.19 0.46
C GLY A 387 -12.27 12.08 0.95
N ALA A 388 -13.52 11.57 0.89
CA ALA A 388 -14.72 12.24 1.39
C ALA A 388 -14.80 12.31 2.93
N GLY A 389 -13.92 11.60 3.67
CA GLY A 389 -13.78 11.71 5.13
C GLY A 389 -14.50 10.70 5.95
N THR A 390 -14.76 9.54 5.39
CA THR A 390 -15.42 8.43 6.11
C THR A 390 -14.49 7.19 6.19
N PRO A 391 -13.32 7.29 6.86
CA PRO A 391 -12.37 6.19 6.96
C PRO A 391 -12.93 4.98 7.72
N ARG A 392 -13.92 5.21 8.60
CA ARG A 392 -14.58 4.12 9.33
C ARG A 392 -15.35 3.17 8.41
N LEU A 393 -15.96 3.67 7.34
CA LEU A 393 -16.61 2.83 6.34
C LEU A 393 -15.60 1.93 5.64
N VAL A 394 -14.46 2.51 5.24
CA VAL A 394 -13.39 1.79 4.56
C VAL A 394 -12.83 0.68 5.45
N LEU A 395 -12.63 0.96 6.74
CA LEU A 395 -12.23 -0.06 7.71
C LEU A 395 -13.30 -1.16 7.86
N ALA A 396 -14.57 -0.80 7.97
CA ALA A 396 -15.67 -1.78 8.09
C ALA A 396 -15.75 -2.68 6.84
N ASN A 397 -15.62 -2.10 5.63
CA ASN A 397 -15.56 -2.84 4.38
C ASN A 397 -14.39 -3.83 4.36
N SER A 398 -13.22 -3.41 4.83
CA SER A 398 -12.05 -4.28 4.88
C SER A 398 -12.18 -5.41 5.88
N LEU A 399 -12.84 -5.19 7.02
CA LEU A 399 -13.13 -6.23 7.99
C LEU A 399 -14.12 -7.27 7.40
N ILE A 400 -15.14 -6.82 6.68
CA ILE A 400 -16.10 -7.68 5.99
C ILE A 400 -15.38 -8.49 4.89
N ASP A 401 -14.60 -7.83 4.03
CA ASP A 401 -13.80 -8.49 2.99
C ASP A 401 -12.89 -9.57 3.58
N ALA A 402 -12.11 -9.19 4.60
CA ALA A 402 -11.05 -10.04 5.14
C ALA A 402 -11.59 -11.25 5.93
N PHE A 403 -12.49 -11.01 6.88
CA PHE A 403 -12.88 -12.05 7.85
C PHE A 403 -14.19 -12.72 7.51
N VAL A 404 -15.20 -11.98 7.02
CA VAL A 404 -16.51 -12.57 6.72
C VAL A 404 -16.46 -13.31 5.38
N VAL A 405 -16.01 -12.62 4.32
CA VAL A 405 -16.06 -13.21 2.97
C VAL A 405 -14.79 -14.00 2.69
N ARG A 406 -13.60 -13.37 2.71
CA ARG A 406 -12.37 -14.04 2.29
C ARG A 406 -12.02 -15.24 3.17
N PHE A 407 -11.89 -15.04 4.47
CA PHE A 407 -11.51 -16.12 5.39
C PHE A 407 -12.70 -17.00 5.77
N GLY A 408 -13.86 -16.41 6.14
CA GLY A 408 -15.03 -17.15 6.57
C GLY A 408 -15.63 -18.04 5.46
N LEU A 409 -15.78 -17.48 4.25
CA LEU A 409 -16.26 -18.24 3.10
C LEU A 409 -15.22 -19.29 2.65
N ALA A 410 -13.90 -18.97 2.71
CA ALA A 410 -12.85 -19.92 2.42
C ALA A 410 -12.92 -21.12 3.36
N PHE A 411 -13.09 -20.90 4.66
CA PHE A 411 -13.25 -21.96 5.65
C PHE A 411 -14.52 -22.78 5.41
N LEU A 412 -15.65 -22.11 5.11
CA LEU A 412 -16.92 -22.77 4.82
C LEU A 412 -16.82 -23.65 3.55
N LEU A 413 -16.35 -23.10 2.45
CA LEU A 413 -16.28 -23.82 1.18
C LEU A 413 -15.25 -24.95 1.22
N SER A 414 -14.06 -24.70 1.79
CA SER A 414 -12.98 -25.69 1.77
C SER A 414 -13.16 -26.77 2.83
N GLY A 415 -13.58 -26.41 4.06
CA GLY A 415 -13.66 -27.32 5.20
C GLY A 415 -15.03 -27.97 5.36
N VAL A 416 -16.11 -27.17 5.35
CA VAL A 416 -17.46 -27.68 5.65
C VAL A 416 -18.13 -28.30 4.42
N LEU A 417 -18.04 -27.62 3.27
CA LEU A 417 -18.67 -28.08 2.02
C LEU A 417 -17.76 -28.98 1.18
N GLY A 418 -16.52 -29.20 1.57
CA GLY A 418 -15.62 -30.17 0.95
C GLY A 418 -15.09 -29.79 -0.45
N PHE A 419 -15.20 -28.54 -0.89
CA PHE A 419 -14.63 -28.07 -2.18
C PHE A 419 -13.09 -27.99 -2.19
N GLY A 420 -12.43 -28.32 -1.08
CA GLY A 420 -10.98 -28.32 -0.98
C GLY A 420 -10.36 -26.93 -1.26
N TYR A 421 -9.18 -26.91 -1.84
CA TYR A 421 -8.47 -25.66 -2.15
C TYR A 421 -9.19 -24.79 -3.20
N VAL A 422 -9.99 -25.39 -4.08
CA VAL A 422 -10.80 -24.64 -5.06
C VAL A 422 -11.83 -23.75 -4.36
N GLY A 423 -12.39 -24.21 -3.24
CA GLY A 423 -13.28 -23.41 -2.39
C GLY A 423 -12.59 -22.14 -1.85
N ILE A 424 -11.29 -22.23 -1.53
CA ILE A 424 -10.51 -21.06 -1.09
C ILE A 424 -10.32 -20.07 -2.25
N PHE A 425 -10.04 -20.55 -3.46
CA PHE A 425 -9.90 -19.69 -4.65
C PHE A 425 -11.21 -18.95 -4.97
N VAL A 426 -12.35 -19.67 -4.88
CA VAL A 426 -13.67 -19.06 -5.08
C VAL A 426 -13.97 -18.01 -4.00
N ALA A 427 -13.64 -18.30 -2.75
CA ALA A 427 -13.82 -17.33 -1.67
C ALA A 427 -13.01 -16.05 -1.89
N GLN A 428 -11.75 -16.17 -2.35
CA GLN A 428 -10.92 -15.03 -2.72
C GLN A 428 -11.53 -14.24 -3.89
N ALA A 429 -12.08 -14.96 -4.89
CA ALA A 429 -12.74 -14.33 -6.03
C ALA A 429 -14.02 -13.57 -5.62
N ALA A 430 -14.77 -14.09 -4.66
CA ALA A 430 -16.02 -13.51 -4.18
C ALA A 430 -15.81 -12.35 -3.18
N SER A 431 -14.63 -12.26 -2.56
CA SER A 431 -14.39 -11.37 -1.42
C SER A 431 -14.72 -9.90 -1.66
N PRO A 432 -14.44 -9.27 -2.82
CA PRO A 432 -14.71 -7.85 -3.03
C PRO A 432 -16.16 -7.53 -3.39
N VAL A 433 -17.02 -8.53 -3.63
CA VAL A 433 -18.40 -8.32 -4.11
C VAL A 433 -19.23 -7.55 -3.09
N MET A 434 -19.27 -8.03 -1.85
CA MET A 434 -20.07 -7.40 -0.80
C MET A 434 -19.57 -5.98 -0.45
N PRO A 435 -18.27 -5.73 -0.25
CA PRO A 435 -17.73 -4.39 -0.06
C PRO A 435 -17.99 -3.45 -1.24
N ALA A 436 -17.94 -3.94 -2.49
CA ALA A 436 -18.26 -3.13 -3.66
C ALA A 436 -19.72 -2.66 -3.65
N LEU A 437 -20.65 -3.53 -3.27
CA LEU A 437 -22.06 -3.18 -3.13
C LEU A 437 -22.28 -2.17 -2.00
N ILE A 438 -21.65 -2.35 -0.85
CA ILE A 438 -21.70 -1.40 0.28
C ILE A 438 -21.15 -0.04 -0.16
N GLY A 439 -20.01 -0.01 -0.87
CA GLY A 439 -19.42 1.21 -1.40
C GLY A 439 -20.34 1.94 -2.41
N ALA A 440 -21.01 1.19 -3.30
CA ALA A 440 -21.98 1.75 -4.25
C ALA A 440 -23.22 2.32 -3.54
N LEU A 441 -23.72 1.64 -2.52
CA LEU A 441 -24.84 2.13 -1.69
C LEU A 441 -24.43 3.38 -0.91
N TYR A 442 -23.22 3.40 -0.37
CA TYR A 442 -22.67 4.59 0.29
C TYR A 442 -22.61 5.78 -0.67
N LEU A 443 -22.09 5.60 -1.89
CA LEU A 443 -22.04 6.68 -2.88
C LEU A 443 -23.43 7.21 -3.21
N ARG A 444 -24.44 6.32 -3.37
CA ARG A 444 -25.84 6.71 -3.59
C ARG A 444 -26.41 7.49 -2.40
N HIS A 445 -26.17 7.04 -1.19
CA HIS A 445 -26.59 7.72 0.04
C HIS A 445 -25.92 9.09 0.17
N TRP A 446 -24.60 9.13 -0.06
CA TRP A 446 -23.80 10.36 0.03
C TRP A 446 -24.28 11.43 -0.97
N THR A 447 -24.66 11.02 -2.19
CA THR A 447 -25.20 11.93 -3.21
C THR A 447 -26.59 12.44 -2.84
N ARG A 448 -27.47 11.59 -2.34
CA ARG A 448 -28.85 11.97 -1.93
C ARG A 448 -28.87 12.91 -0.74
N THR A 449 -28.06 12.68 0.25
CA THR A 449 -28.03 13.49 1.51
C THR A 449 -27.38 14.86 1.32
N ARG A 450 -26.75 15.12 0.21
CA ARG A 450 -26.08 16.39 -0.12
C ARG A 450 -26.68 17.10 -1.34
N ASP A 451 -27.82 16.63 -1.84
CA ASP A 451 -28.53 17.15 -3.01
C ASP A 451 -27.62 17.36 -4.23
N VAL A 452 -26.83 16.32 -4.58
CA VAL A 452 -25.78 16.40 -5.61
C VAL A 452 -26.03 15.40 -6.73
#